data_4fe00501c4dd38d6f7b099b547e6546c
#
_entry.id   4fe00501c4dd38d6f7b099b547e6546c
#
_cell.length_a   1.000
_cell.length_b   1.000
_cell.length_c   1.000
_cell.angle_alpha   90.00
_cell.angle_beta   90.00
_cell.angle_gamma   90.00
#
_symmetry.space_group_name_H-M   'P 1'
#
loop_
_entity.id
_entity.type
_entity.pdbx_description
1 polymer ?
#
loop_
_entity_poly.entity_id
_entity_poly.type
_entity_poly.pdbx_seq_one_letter_code
_entity_poly.pdbx_strand_id
1 'polypeptide(L)'
;MKTLLSTYLHELHIPFTRSYADKLFAEHPHRYNLYGLSDMLSVYKIENAGIQVEDKDLRELASPFVAHVSNDFVVVRQMSDQAVDYVWREKEISVPVDEFKKLWSGIALVAEPGESSREPEYEKHRETALVNSVQKIGIIMILVVLLVLGSWEHHLFSSVTGGFLLFINLAGVGVSFL
;
A
#
# COMPACT_ATOMS: atom_id res chain seq x y z
N MET A 1 4.11 -5.02 1.56
CA MET A 1 2.66 -5.25 1.73
C MET A 1 1.98 -3.89 1.84
N LYS A 2 0.91 -3.64 1.09
CA LYS A 2 0.16 -2.37 1.21
C LYS A 2 -0.77 -2.46 2.43
N THR A 3 -0.80 -1.41 3.24
CA THR A 3 -1.74 -1.31 4.37
C THR A 3 -3.11 -0.84 3.88
N LEU A 4 -4.15 -1.03 4.71
CA LEU A 4 -5.49 -0.51 4.41
C LEU A 4 -5.45 1.01 4.23
N LEU A 5 -4.71 1.73 5.09
CA LEU A 5 -4.53 3.18 5.00
C LEU A 5 -3.87 3.57 3.67
N SER A 6 -2.72 2.97 3.32
CA SER A 6 -2.01 3.30 2.08
C SER A 6 -2.82 2.98 0.82
N THR A 7 -3.66 1.94 0.87
CA THR A 7 -4.59 1.61 -0.20
C THR A 7 -5.68 2.68 -0.32
N TYR A 8 -6.28 3.09 0.79
CA TYR A 8 -7.35 4.08 0.77
C TYR A 8 -6.86 5.47 0.35
N LEU A 9 -5.71 5.92 0.87
CA LEU A 9 -5.08 7.18 0.44
C LEU A 9 -4.77 7.20 -1.07
N HIS A 10 -4.37 6.06 -1.62
CA HIS A 10 -4.14 5.91 -3.06
C HIS A 10 -5.43 6.10 -3.86
N GLU A 11 -6.51 5.46 -3.46
CA GLU A 11 -7.81 5.58 -4.14
C GLU A 11 -8.42 6.99 -4.00
N LEU A 12 -8.15 7.67 -2.89
CA LEU A 12 -8.52 9.07 -2.69
C LEU A 12 -7.61 10.08 -3.43
N HIS A 13 -6.57 9.60 -4.13
CA HIS A 13 -5.58 10.42 -4.85
C HIS A 13 -4.85 11.43 -3.96
N ILE A 14 -4.63 11.10 -2.69
CA ILE A 14 -3.93 11.95 -1.73
C ILE A 14 -2.42 11.85 -1.94
N PRO A 15 -1.68 12.97 -1.94
CA PRO A 15 -0.22 12.93 -1.92
C PRO A 15 0.30 12.34 -0.61
N PHE A 16 0.97 11.18 -0.68
CA PHE A 16 1.57 10.53 0.48
C PHE A 16 2.82 9.75 0.10
N THR A 17 3.69 9.50 1.07
CA THR A 17 4.80 8.57 0.96
C THR A 17 4.42 7.24 1.63
N ARG A 18 4.68 6.14 0.93
CA ARG A 18 4.32 4.82 1.44
C ARG A 18 4.97 4.52 2.80
N SER A 19 6.23 4.91 2.98
CA SER A 19 6.96 4.72 4.23
C SER A 19 6.29 5.39 5.42
N TYR A 20 5.78 6.61 5.24
CA TYR A 20 5.07 7.33 6.30
C TYR A 20 3.71 6.72 6.59
N ALA A 21 2.91 6.42 5.56
CA ALA A 21 1.60 5.81 5.73
C ALA A 21 1.68 4.43 6.40
N ASP A 22 2.62 3.58 5.98
CA ASP A 22 2.81 2.25 6.54
C ASP A 22 3.33 2.32 7.99
N LYS A 23 4.20 3.29 8.31
CA LYS A 23 4.66 3.54 9.67
C LYS A 23 3.51 4.03 10.57
N LEU A 24 2.76 5.04 10.13
CA LEU A 24 1.60 5.56 10.86
C LEU A 24 0.61 4.43 11.16
N PHE A 25 0.30 3.61 10.16
CA PHE A 25 -0.58 2.45 10.35
C PHE A 25 -0.01 1.43 11.34
N ALA A 26 1.27 1.09 11.25
CA ALA A 26 1.90 0.09 12.11
C ALA A 26 1.96 0.52 13.57
N GLU A 27 2.19 1.82 13.84
CA GLU A 27 2.33 2.39 15.19
C GLU A 27 0.99 2.75 15.84
N HIS A 28 -0.11 2.83 15.05
CA HIS A 28 -1.40 3.22 15.59
C HIS A 28 -2.03 2.10 16.46
N PRO A 29 -2.43 2.38 17.72
CA PRO A 29 -2.93 1.35 18.63
C PRO A 29 -4.25 0.72 18.14
N HIS A 30 -5.08 1.47 17.44
CA HIS A 30 -6.39 1.06 16.94
C HIS A 30 -6.43 0.83 15.43
N ARG A 31 -5.29 0.44 14.80
CA ARG A 31 -5.15 0.30 13.34
C ARG A 31 -6.13 -0.68 12.66
N TYR A 32 -6.75 -1.57 13.43
CA TYR A 32 -7.66 -2.59 12.91
C TYR A 32 -9.14 -2.28 13.17
N ASN A 33 -9.48 -1.02 13.44
CA ASN A 33 -10.87 -0.59 13.55
C ASN A 33 -11.09 0.76 12.84
N LEU A 34 -12.37 1.12 12.62
CA LEU A 34 -12.73 2.35 11.92
C LEU A 34 -12.31 3.61 12.66
N TYR A 35 -12.32 3.60 13.99
CA TYR A 35 -11.88 4.74 14.78
C TYR A 35 -10.42 5.06 14.52
N GLY A 36 -9.54 4.05 14.55
CA GLY A 36 -8.13 4.25 14.25
C GLY A 36 -7.88 4.69 12.81
N LEU A 37 -8.65 4.17 11.85
CA LEU A 37 -8.54 4.61 10.47
C LEU A 37 -9.00 6.06 10.30
N SER A 38 -10.10 6.45 10.94
CA SER A 38 -10.60 7.82 10.99
C SER A 38 -9.55 8.78 11.58
N ASP A 39 -8.91 8.40 12.69
CA ASP A 39 -7.87 9.18 13.34
C ASP A 39 -6.64 9.35 12.41
N MET A 40 -6.21 8.27 11.78
CA MET A 40 -5.12 8.34 10.79
C MET A 40 -5.45 9.22 9.57
N LEU A 41 -6.69 9.21 9.05
CA LEU A 41 -7.13 10.11 7.99
C LEU A 41 -7.11 11.58 8.42
N SER A 42 -7.44 11.86 9.69
CA SER A 42 -7.38 13.19 10.26
C SER A 42 -5.95 13.77 10.29
N VAL A 43 -4.92 12.90 10.42
CA VAL A 43 -3.51 13.32 10.30
C VAL A 43 -3.22 13.88 8.89
N TYR A 44 -3.86 13.35 7.85
CA TYR A 44 -3.77 13.84 6.47
C TYR A 44 -4.71 15.03 6.19
N LYS A 45 -5.41 15.54 7.19
CA LYS A 45 -6.42 16.61 7.07
C LYS A 45 -7.56 16.23 6.11
N ILE A 46 -7.98 14.98 6.16
CA ILE A 46 -9.11 14.46 5.40
C ILE A 46 -10.32 14.43 6.32
N GLU A 47 -11.37 15.17 5.95
CA GLU A 47 -12.65 15.06 6.61
C GLU A 47 -13.22 13.66 6.37
N ASN A 48 -13.69 13.01 7.44
CA ASN A 48 -14.15 11.64 7.33
C ASN A 48 -15.23 11.35 8.39
N ALA A 49 -16.11 10.41 8.07
CA ALA A 49 -17.18 9.98 8.97
C ALA A 49 -17.43 8.47 8.86
N GLY A 50 -17.50 7.82 10.02
CA GLY A 50 -18.03 6.47 10.10
C GLY A 50 -19.55 6.52 10.09
N ILE A 51 -20.18 5.85 9.14
CA ILE A 51 -21.63 5.83 8.98
C ILE A 51 -22.17 4.40 8.98
N GLN A 52 -23.42 4.25 9.43
CA GLN A 52 -24.18 3.03 9.25
C GLN A 52 -25.29 3.31 8.24
N VAL A 53 -25.29 2.57 7.15
CA VAL A 53 -26.27 2.70 6.07
C VAL A 53 -27.45 1.78 6.35
N GLU A 54 -28.64 2.37 6.48
CA GLU A 54 -29.88 1.65 6.63
C GLU A 54 -30.21 0.86 5.36
N ASP A 55 -30.80 -0.31 5.51
CA ASP A 55 -31.17 -1.19 4.40
C ASP A 55 -30.04 -1.55 3.43
N LYS A 56 -28.80 -1.24 3.79
CA LYS A 56 -27.59 -1.46 2.96
C LYS A 56 -27.75 -0.88 1.55
N ASP A 57 -28.33 0.34 1.43
CA ASP A 57 -28.44 1.02 0.16
C ASP A 57 -27.08 1.68 -0.22
N LEU A 58 -26.34 0.98 -1.07
CA LEU A 58 -25.04 1.42 -1.53
C LEU A 58 -25.08 2.73 -2.33
N ARG A 59 -26.23 3.12 -2.89
CA ARG A 59 -26.38 4.35 -3.70
C ARG A 59 -26.22 5.63 -2.88
N GLU A 60 -26.32 5.53 -1.56
CA GLU A 60 -26.08 6.65 -0.64
C GLU A 60 -24.59 6.94 -0.44
N LEU A 61 -23.70 6.05 -0.93
CA LEU A 61 -22.27 6.16 -0.73
C LEU A 61 -21.54 6.63 -2.00
N ALA A 62 -20.74 7.67 -1.83
CA ALA A 62 -19.77 8.06 -2.86
C ALA A 62 -18.52 7.20 -2.76
N SER A 63 -18.07 6.62 -3.87
CA SER A 63 -16.80 5.91 -3.94
C SER A 63 -15.63 6.90 -4.13
N PRO A 64 -14.43 6.59 -3.59
CA PRO A 64 -14.09 5.41 -2.82
C PRO A 64 -14.46 5.53 -1.31
N PHE A 65 -14.74 4.40 -0.66
CA PHE A 65 -14.98 4.34 0.79
C PHE A 65 -14.44 3.03 1.39
N VAL A 66 -14.28 2.98 2.71
CA VAL A 66 -13.92 1.74 3.41
C VAL A 66 -15.19 1.07 3.93
N ALA A 67 -15.37 -0.21 3.61
CA ALA A 67 -16.48 -1.03 4.07
C ALA A 67 -16.03 -2.10 5.06
N HIS A 68 -16.86 -2.36 6.09
CA HIS A 68 -16.67 -3.49 6.98
C HIS A 68 -17.37 -4.73 6.39
N VAL A 69 -16.56 -5.67 5.90
CA VAL A 69 -17.01 -6.88 5.21
C VAL A 69 -16.60 -8.10 6.03
N SER A 70 -17.58 -8.87 6.49
CA SER A 70 -17.34 -10.01 7.39
C SER A 70 -16.61 -9.59 8.67
N ASN A 71 -15.33 -9.90 8.81
CA ASN A 71 -14.50 -9.55 9.97
C ASN A 71 -13.29 -8.69 9.58
N ASP A 72 -13.31 -8.07 8.40
CA ASP A 72 -12.17 -7.29 7.89
C ASP A 72 -12.67 -5.99 7.24
N PHE A 73 -11.75 -5.09 6.92
CA PHE A 73 -12.04 -3.86 6.21
C PHE A 73 -11.51 -3.95 4.79
N VAL A 74 -12.31 -3.48 3.84
CA VAL A 74 -11.96 -3.43 2.42
C VAL A 74 -12.13 -2.01 1.88
N VAL A 75 -11.35 -1.64 0.87
CA VAL A 75 -11.51 -0.36 0.18
C VAL A 75 -12.35 -0.60 -1.07
N VAL A 76 -13.57 -0.08 -1.08
CA VAL A 76 -14.45 -0.06 -2.25
C VAL A 76 -13.96 1.06 -3.17
N ARG A 77 -13.57 0.71 -4.39
CA ARG A 77 -13.04 1.64 -5.39
C ARG A 77 -14.14 2.23 -6.26
N GLN A 78 -15.01 1.36 -6.71
CA GLN A 78 -16.09 1.71 -7.64
C GLN A 78 -17.30 0.83 -7.42
N MET A 79 -18.45 1.42 -7.62
CA MET A 79 -19.74 0.73 -7.65
C MET A 79 -20.45 1.00 -8.93
N SER A 80 -21.14 -0.02 -9.43
CA SER A 80 -22.14 0.05 -10.50
C SER A 80 -23.44 -0.59 -10.03
N ASP A 81 -24.47 -0.52 -10.84
CA ASP A 81 -25.76 -1.19 -10.54
C ASP A 81 -25.64 -2.73 -10.49
N GLN A 82 -24.56 -3.29 -11.04
CA GLN A 82 -24.38 -4.74 -11.18
C GLN A 82 -23.26 -5.29 -10.30
N ALA A 83 -22.20 -4.53 -10.06
CA ALA A 83 -20.99 -5.02 -9.39
C ALA A 83 -20.38 -3.97 -8.44
N VAL A 84 -19.67 -4.47 -7.45
CA VAL A 84 -18.84 -3.71 -6.51
C VAL A 84 -17.40 -4.16 -6.65
N ASP A 85 -16.52 -3.21 -6.98
CA ASP A 85 -15.09 -3.44 -7.10
C ASP A 85 -14.40 -2.95 -5.83
N TYR A 86 -13.68 -3.85 -5.15
CA TYR A 86 -12.99 -3.53 -3.93
C TYR A 86 -11.60 -4.17 -3.84
N VAL A 87 -10.75 -3.58 -3.02
CA VAL A 87 -9.41 -4.09 -2.73
C VAL A 87 -9.39 -4.71 -1.34
N TRP A 88 -8.97 -5.97 -1.26
CA TRP A 88 -8.76 -6.67 -0.01
C TRP A 88 -7.36 -7.30 -0.01
N ARG A 89 -6.52 -6.89 0.93
CA ARG A 89 -5.15 -7.41 1.09
C ARG A 89 -4.38 -7.45 -0.24
N GLU A 90 -4.35 -6.31 -0.95
CA GLU A 90 -3.70 -6.13 -2.26
C GLU A 90 -4.36 -6.86 -3.45
N LYS A 91 -5.44 -7.59 -3.23
CA LYS A 91 -6.20 -8.25 -4.29
C LYS A 91 -7.38 -7.38 -4.71
N GLU A 92 -7.50 -7.17 -6.01
CA GLU A 92 -8.67 -6.56 -6.59
C GLU A 92 -9.75 -7.62 -6.79
N ILE A 93 -10.93 -7.37 -6.28
CA ILE A 93 -12.05 -8.31 -6.28
C ILE A 93 -13.27 -7.56 -6.80
N SER A 94 -13.97 -8.18 -7.76
CA SER A 94 -15.24 -7.70 -8.29
C SER A 94 -16.32 -8.73 -7.99
N VAL A 95 -17.40 -8.31 -7.33
CA VAL A 95 -18.52 -9.19 -6.99
C VAL A 95 -19.85 -8.53 -7.33
N PRO A 96 -20.91 -9.31 -7.60
CA PRO A 96 -22.25 -8.78 -7.74
C PRO A 96 -22.70 -8.00 -6.49
N VAL A 97 -23.48 -6.93 -6.69
CA VAL A 97 -24.00 -6.09 -5.60
C VAL A 97 -24.70 -6.90 -4.51
N ASP A 98 -25.53 -7.87 -4.91
CA ASP A 98 -26.26 -8.72 -3.96
C ASP A 98 -25.36 -9.61 -3.11
N GLU A 99 -24.24 -10.05 -3.67
CA GLU A 99 -23.24 -10.83 -2.94
C GLU A 99 -22.47 -9.94 -1.97
N PHE A 100 -22.06 -8.76 -2.41
CA PHE A 100 -21.41 -7.78 -1.54
C PHE A 100 -22.31 -7.40 -0.35
N LYS A 101 -23.59 -7.12 -0.57
CA LYS A 101 -24.55 -6.78 0.48
C LYS A 101 -24.71 -7.87 1.54
N LYS A 102 -24.57 -9.14 1.19
CA LYS A 102 -24.61 -10.25 2.16
C LYS A 102 -23.40 -10.25 3.08
N LEU A 103 -22.24 -9.87 2.58
CA LEU A 103 -20.99 -9.85 3.32
C LEU A 103 -20.77 -8.55 4.09
N TRP A 104 -21.31 -7.44 3.60
CA TRP A 104 -21.16 -6.12 4.18
C TRP A 104 -22.06 -5.94 5.41
N SER A 105 -21.49 -5.40 6.48
CA SER A 105 -22.23 -5.15 7.73
C SER A 105 -23.19 -3.93 7.67
N GLY A 106 -23.11 -3.12 6.62
CA GLY A 106 -23.78 -1.81 6.53
C GLY A 106 -22.94 -0.66 7.09
N ILE A 107 -21.75 -0.96 7.65
CA ILE A 107 -20.86 0.06 8.20
C ILE A 107 -19.85 0.48 7.14
N ALA A 108 -19.68 1.79 6.96
CA ALA A 108 -18.73 2.38 6.06
C ALA A 108 -17.98 3.56 6.70
N LEU A 109 -16.74 3.80 6.25
CA LEU A 109 -16.01 5.03 6.49
C LEU A 109 -15.88 5.77 5.18
N VAL A 110 -16.54 6.92 5.10
CA VAL A 110 -16.45 7.84 3.96
C VAL A 110 -15.43 8.93 4.28
N ALA A 111 -14.77 9.42 3.25
CA ALA A 111 -13.78 10.47 3.38
C ALA A 111 -13.91 11.46 2.24
N GLU A 112 -13.82 12.75 2.58
CA GLU A 112 -13.90 13.87 1.65
C GLU A 112 -12.58 14.64 1.67
N PRO A 113 -11.69 14.40 0.69
CA PRO A 113 -10.45 15.14 0.56
C PRO A 113 -10.71 16.61 0.22
N GLY A 114 -10.07 17.51 0.99
CA GLY A 114 -10.04 18.94 0.68
C GLY A 114 -8.73 19.34 -0.01
N GLU A 115 -8.59 20.61 -0.40
CA GLU A 115 -7.38 21.16 -1.03
C GLU A 115 -6.11 21.03 -0.15
N SER A 116 -6.30 21.02 1.18
CA SER A 116 -5.20 20.88 2.14
C SER A 116 -4.88 19.44 2.52
N SER A 117 -5.62 18.46 1.96
CA SER A 117 -5.47 17.05 2.30
C SER A 117 -4.18 16.49 1.71
N ARG A 118 -3.22 16.23 2.57
CA ARG A 118 -1.90 15.66 2.21
C ARG A 118 -1.17 15.15 3.44
N GLU A 119 -0.14 14.37 3.21
CA GLU A 119 0.78 13.95 4.26
C GLU A 119 1.46 15.17 4.93
N PRO A 120 1.56 15.20 6.28
CA PRO A 120 2.39 16.18 6.96
C PRO A 120 3.84 16.13 6.47
N GLU A 121 4.45 17.29 6.21
CA GLU A 121 5.83 17.39 5.71
C GLU A 121 6.12 16.53 4.46
N TYR A 122 5.14 16.37 3.57
CA TYR A 122 5.21 15.50 2.39
C TYR A 122 6.48 15.65 1.58
N GLU A 123 6.89 16.89 1.28
CA GLU A 123 8.09 17.14 0.46
C GLU A 123 9.36 16.59 1.13
N LYS A 124 9.51 16.77 2.43
CA LYS A 124 10.65 16.24 3.20
C LYS A 124 10.69 14.71 3.20
N HIS A 125 9.53 14.08 3.41
CA HIS A 125 9.44 12.61 3.38
C HIS A 125 9.68 12.06 1.99
N ARG A 126 9.18 12.74 0.96
CA ARG A 126 9.41 12.40 -0.44
C ARG A 126 10.89 12.49 -0.82
N GLU A 127 11.57 13.58 -0.45
CA GLU A 127 13.01 13.73 -0.66
C GLU A 127 13.79 12.62 0.05
N THR A 128 13.47 12.35 1.31
CA THR A 128 14.12 11.27 2.07
C THR A 128 13.90 9.90 1.41
N ALA A 129 12.68 9.62 0.94
CA ALA A 129 12.38 8.38 0.23
C ALA A 129 13.16 8.24 -1.08
N LEU A 130 13.33 9.35 -1.82
CA LEU A 130 14.12 9.37 -3.04
C LEU A 130 15.61 9.14 -2.76
N VAL A 131 16.17 9.85 -1.77
CA VAL A 131 17.58 9.67 -1.37
C VAL A 131 17.85 8.24 -0.96
N ASN A 132 16.99 7.65 -0.11
CA ASN A 132 17.12 6.26 0.32
C ASN A 132 17.05 5.27 -0.86
N SER A 133 16.20 5.54 -1.84
CA SER A 133 16.09 4.69 -3.03
C SER A 133 17.34 4.77 -3.90
N VAL A 134 17.87 5.98 -4.11
CA VAL A 134 19.10 6.20 -4.87
C VAL A 134 20.30 5.55 -4.16
N GLN A 135 20.39 5.68 -2.83
CA GLN A 135 21.47 5.04 -2.05
C GLN A 135 21.40 3.52 -2.16
N LYS A 136 20.21 2.90 -2.05
CA LYS A 136 20.06 1.45 -2.23
C LYS A 136 20.52 0.99 -3.61
N ILE A 137 20.09 1.68 -4.67
CA ILE A 137 20.52 1.37 -6.05
C ILE A 137 22.03 1.51 -6.18
N GLY A 138 22.61 2.59 -5.64
CA GLY A 138 24.06 2.83 -5.64
C GLY A 138 24.85 1.71 -4.97
N ILE A 139 24.41 1.24 -3.80
CA ILE A 139 25.06 0.13 -3.10
C ILE A 139 24.99 -1.15 -3.94
N ILE A 140 23.82 -1.46 -4.51
CA ILE A 140 23.66 -2.64 -5.37
C ILE A 140 24.60 -2.57 -6.57
N MET A 141 24.67 -1.42 -7.23
CA MET A 141 25.56 -1.20 -8.37
C MET A 141 27.03 -1.39 -8.00
N ILE A 142 27.48 -0.85 -6.87
CA ILE A 142 28.85 -1.04 -6.37
C ILE A 142 29.13 -2.52 -6.11
N LEU A 143 28.22 -3.24 -5.45
CA LEU A 143 28.36 -4.67 -5.21
C LEU A 143 28.47 -5.48 -6.50
N VAL A 144 27.65 -5.15 -7.50
CA VAL A 144 27.70 -5.81 -8.82
C VAL A 144 29.05 -5.54 -9.50
N VAL A 145 29.53 -4.30 -9.49
CA VAL A 145 30.83 -3.93 -10.09
C VAL A 145 31.97 -4.68 -9.40
N LEU A 146 32.00 -4.73 -8.05
CA LEU A 146 33.03 -5.46 -7.31
C LEU A 146 33.00 -6.96 -7.62
N LEU A 147 31.80 -7.54 -7.78
CA LEU A 147 31.60 -8.95 -8.11
C LEU A 147 32.13 -9.24 -9.53
N VAL A 148 31.87 -8.37 -10.49
CA VAL A 148 32.37 -8.49 -11.88
C VAL A 148 33.89 -8.36 -11.92
N LEU A 149 34.46 -7.36 -11.25
CA LEU A 149 35.91 -7.15 -11.23
C LEU A 149 36.64 -8.33 -10.55
N GLY A 150 36.17 -8.77 -9.38
CA GLY A 150 36.75 -9.93 -8.71
C GLY A 150 36.65 -11.23 -9.52
N SER A 151 35.56 -11.39 -10.25
CA SER A 151 35.37 -12.55 -11.16
C SER A 151 36.30 -12.51 -12.36
N TRP A 152 36.64 -11.31 -12.84
CA TRP A 152 37.53 -11.14 -13.99
C TRP A 152 38.96 -11.55 -13.67
N GLU A 153 39.50 -11.14 -12.53
CA GLU A 153 40.86 -11.47 -12.10
C GLU A 153 41.06 -12.97 -11.82
N HIS A 154 40.02 -13.64 -11.31
CA HIS A 154 40.11 -15.07 -10.92
C HIS A 154 39.62 -16.04 -11.99
N HIS A 155 39.34 -15.60 -13.23
CA HIS A 155 38.80 -16.43 -14.30
C HIS A 155 37.54 -17.24 -13.90
N LEU A 156 36.77 -16.75 -12.94
CA LEU A 156 35.60 -17.46 -12.42
C LEU A 156 34.53 -17.71 -13.50
N PHE A 157 34.50 -16.89 -14.54
CA PHE A 157 33.59 -17.10 -15.68
C PHE A 157 34.00 -18.27 -16.58
N SER A 158 35.22 -18.77 -16.49
CA SER A 158 35.69 -19.88 -17.30
C SER A 158 35.37 -21.27 -16.72
N SER A 159 34.89 -21.33 -15.48
CA SER A 159 34.46 -22.56 -14.83
C SER A 159 32.95 -22.56 -14.56
N VAL A 160 32.30 -23.70 -14.81
CA VAL A 160 30.86 -23.90 -14.50
C VAL A 160 30.54 -23.64 -13.03
N THR A 161 31.44 -24.05 -12.14
CA THR A 161 31.32 -23.87 -10.69
C THR A 161 31.39 -22.38 -10.28
N GLY A 162 32.28 -21.61 -10.93
CA GLY A 162 32.40 -20.16 -10.70
C GLY A 162 31.15 -19.40 -11.14
N GLY A 163 30.61 -19.73 -12.30
CA GLY A 163 29.36 -19.15 -12.81
C GLY A 163 28.16 -19.43 -11.89
N PHE A 164 28.07 -20.65 -11.35
CA PHE A 164 27.00 -21.02 -10.41
C PHE A 164 27.11 -20.29 -9.06
N LEU A 165 28.30 -20.15 -8.49
CA LEU A 165 28.53 -19.38 -7.28
C LEU A 165 28.19 -17.91 -7.47
N LEU A 166 28.53 -17.33 -8.61
CA LEU A 166 28.21 -15.94 -8.96
C LEU A 166 26.69 -15.72 -9.05
N PHE A 167 25.99 -16.65 -9.67
CA PHE A 167 24.53 -16.62 -9.75
C PHE A 167 23.85 -16.69 -8.38
N ILE A 168 24.30 -17.58 -7.49
CA ILE A 168 23.76 -17.70 -6.12
C ILE A 168 24.00 -16.42 -5.32
N ASN A 169 25.21 -15.81 -5.42
CA ASN A 169 25.51 -14.56 -4.72
C ASN A 169 24.65 -13.38 -5.23
N LEU A 170 24.47 -13.27 -6.55
CA LEU A 170 23.60 -12.25 -7.16
C LEU A 170 22.13 -12.44 -6.75
N ALA A 171 21.65 -13.68 -6.74
CA ALA A 171 20.29 -13.99 -6.29
C ALA A 171 20.13 -13.67 -4.79
N GLY A 172 21.11 -13.97 -3.95
CA GLY A 172 21.12 -13.65 -2.52
C GLY A 172 21.05 -12.14 -2.25
N VAL A 173 21.80 -11.35 -3.01
CA VAL A 173 21.71 -9.88 -2.95
C VAL A 173 20.32 -9.41 -3.35
N GLY A 174 19.73 -9.94 -4.41
CA GLY A 174 18.38 -9.58 -4.85
C GLY A 174 17.31 -9.85 -3.77
N VAL A 175 17.39 -11.00 -3.10
CA VAL A 175 16.43 -11.37 -2.02
C VAL A 175 16.61 -10.53 -0.76
N SER A 176 17.82 -10.07 -0.46
CA SER A 176 18.11 -9.24 0.75
C SER A 176 17.52 -7.83 0.66
N PHE A 177 17.10 -7.37 -0.52
CA PHE A 177 16.56 -6.03 -0.77
C PHE A 177 15.07 -6.01 -1.14
N LEU A 178 14.41 -7.17 -1.19
CA LEU A 178 12.95 -7.32 -1.31
C LEU A 178 12.27 -7.26 0.06
#